data_2a411a6863a29139042ed6e7d0994ac0
#
_entry.id   2a411a6863a29139042ed6e7d0994ac0
#
_cell.length_a   1.000
_cell.length_b   1.000
_cell.length_c   1.000
_cell.angle_alpha   90.00
_cell.angle_beta   90.00
_cell.angle_gamma   90.00
#
_symmetry.space_group_name_H-M   'P 1'
#
loop_
_entity.id
_entity.type
_entity.pdbx_description
1 polymer ?
#
loop_
_entity_poly.entity_id
_entity_poly.type
_entity_poly.pdbx_seq_one_letter_code
_entity_poly.pdbx_strand_id
1 'polypeptide(L)'
;YVEQGLICPASAENGYRIFSEDDAARLSKVAMLRELGLSVTEIKTVLAENCFSRMQDIYEKKALELAEMQTKQQLLRKLMETQDWAYIREQLTQLERKQLILTRLLERFPGYYGKFICLHFAPYLNEPITTQEQQDAFETILAFLDRVNIAIPEDLQDYLEEATNAMDTAMMEKINDNMTAALQNPAQYLEEHKDMLQQYEAVKASAA
;
A
#
# COMPACT_ATOMS: atom_id res chain seq x y z
N TYR A 1 -18.89 4.02 20.28
CA TYR A 1 -19.15 4.41 18.87
C TYR A 1 -19.85 5.78 18.77
N VAL A 2 -20.74 6.13 19.73
CA VAL A 2 -21.36 7.47 19.78
C VAL A 2 -20.30 8.53 20.04
N GLU A 3 -19.47 8.36 21.05
CA GLU A 3 -18.37 9.30 21.40
C GLU A 3 -17.34 9.44 20.26
N GLN A 4 -17.26 8.43 19.44
CA GLN A 4 -16.38 8.39 18.27
C GLN A 4 -17.07 8.92 17.01
N GLY A 5 -18.35 9.36 17.07
CA GLY A 5 -19.07 9.91 15.93
C GLY A 5 -19.37 8.91 14.81
N LEU A 6 -19.38 7.60 15.10
CA LEU A 6 -19.77 6.56 14.13
C LEU A 6 -21.29 6.45 14.00
N ILE A 7 -22.03 6.77 15.03
CA ILE A 7 -23.48 6.86 15.11
C ILE A 7 -23.89 8.10 15.89
N CYS A 8 -25.04 8.67 15.57
CA CYS A 8 -25.56 9.88 16.20
C CYS A 8 -27.03 9.66 16.62
N PRO A 9 -27.28 8.84 17.69
CA PRO A 9 -28.64 8.58 18.15
C PRO A 9 -29.31 9.87 18.65
N ALA A 10 -30.62 9.96 18.48
CA ALA A 10 -31.39 11.05 19.03
C ALA A 10 -31.40 10.99 20.58
N SER A 11 -31.53 12.14 21.22
CA SER A 11 -31.64 12.24 22.68
C SER A 11 -33.12 12.40 23.04
N ALA A 12 -33.63 11.54 23.93
CA ALA A 12 -34.97 11.70 24.50
C ALA A 12 -34.96 12.83 25.57
N GLU A 13 -36.16 13.35 25.90
CA GLU A 13 -36.33 14.40 26.95
C GLU A 13 -35.83 13.97 28.34
N ASN A 14 -35.83 12.67 28.59
CA ASN A 14 -35.31 12.06 29.83
C ASN A 14 -33.80 11.76 29.84
N GLY A 15 -33.05 12.18 28.78
CA GLY A 15 -31.62 11.96 28.61
C GLY A 15 -31.21 10.60 28.08
N TYR A 16 -32.16 9.71 27.79
CA TYR A 16 -31.86 8.43 27.16
C TYR A 16 -31.60 8.59 25.65
N ARG A 17 -30.74 7.71 25.12
CA ARG A 17 -30.43 7.65 23.68
C ARG A 17 -31.49 6.82 22.97
N ILE A 18 -32.06 7.36 21.91
CA ILE A 18 -33.02 6.65 21.04
C ILE A 18 -32.25 6.30 19.77
N PHE A 19 -32.15 5.01 19.50
CA PHE A 19 -31.51 4.48 18.29
C PHE A 19 -32.59 4.22 17.21
N SER A 20 -32.33 4.70 16.02
CA SER A 20 -33.13 4.42 14.83
C SER A 20 -32.76 3.09 14.20
N GLU A 21 -33.61 2.60 13.24
CA GLU A 21 -33.25 1.43 12.42
C GLU A 21 -31.99 1.69 11.58
N ASP A 22 -31.79 2.93 11.13
CA ASP A 22 -30.57 3.33 10.42
C ASP A 22 -29.33 3.27 11.31
N ASP A 23 -29.44 3.67 12.59
CA ASP A 23 -28.36 3.51 13.55
C ASP A 23 -28.02 2.03 13.77
N ALA A 24 -29.03 1.16 13.84
CA ALA A 24 -28.83 -0.28 14.01
C ALA A 24 -28.16 -0.89 12.76
N ALA A 25 -28.60 -0.52 11.56
CA ALA A 25 -27.98 -0.95 10.31
C ALA A 25 -26.53 -0.46 10.20
N ARG A 26 -26.27 0.79 10.59
CA ARG A 26 -24.91 1.38 10.60
C ARG A 26 -24.01 0.69 11.62
N LEU A 27 -24.53 0.38 12.82
CA LEU A 27 -23.79 -0.40 13.83
C LEU A 27 -23.43 -1.80 13.34
N SER A 28 -24.32 -2.47 12.62
CA SER A 28 -24.04 -3.77 12.01
C SER A 28 -22.87 -3.69 11.03
N LYS A 29 -22.84 -2.66 10.17
CA LYS A 29 -21.70 -2.41 9.27
C LYS A 29 -20.40 -2.15 10.05
N VAL A 30 -20.47 -1.33 11.11
CA VAL A 30 -19.32 -1.06 12.00
C VAL A 30 -18.79 -2.37 12.61
N ALA A 31 -19.68 -3.24 13.11
CA ALA A 31 -19.30 -4.52 13.70
C ALA A 31 -18.58 -5.42 12.68
N MET A 32 -19.13 -5.58 11.48
CA MET A 32 -18.50 -6.36 10.41
C MET A 32 -17.11 -5.81 10.02
N LEU A 33 -16.97 -4.49 9.87
CA LEU A 33 -15.69 -3.88 9.54
C LEU A 33 -14.67 -4.05 10.68
N ARG A 34 -15.10 -4.03 11.94
CA ARG A 34 -14.27 -4.34 13.09
C ARG A 34 -13.77 -5.79 13.08
N GLU A 35 -14.64 -6.74 12.76
CA GLU A 35 -14.28 -8.17 12.63
C GLU A 35 -13.27 -8.39 11.49
N LEU A 36 -13.36 -7.60 10.41
CA LEU A 36 -12.36 -7.57 9.34
C LEU A 36 -11.05 -6.89 9.74
N GLY A 37 -10.92 -6.41 10.99
CA GLY A 37 -9.70 -5.84 11.52
C GLY A 37 -9.48 -4.36 11.20
N LEU A 38 -10.51 -3.63 10.76
CA LEU A 38 -10.39 -2.20 10.53
C LEU A 38 -10.37 -1.42 11.87
N SER A 39 -9.54 -0.41 11.92
CA SER A 39 -9.51 0.56 13.01
C SER A 39 -10.76 1.45 12.97
N VAL A 40 -11.08 2.10 14.08
CA VAL A 40 -12.20 3.06 14.15
C VAL A 40 -12.04 4.21 13.15
N THR A 41 -10.82 4.66 12.94
CA THR A 41 -10.51 5.74 11.99
C THR A 41 -10.77 5.31 10.56
N GLU A 42 -10.32 4.11 10.18
CA GLU A 42 -10.57 3.53 8.85
C GLU A 42 -12.08 3.32 8.62
N ILE A 43 -12.82 2.84 9.62
CA ILE A 43 -14.27 2.67 9.54
C ILE A 43 -14.98 4.02 9.32
N LYS A 44 -14.54 5.07 10.00
CA LYS A 44 -15.10 6.42 9.80
C LYS A 44 -14.92 6.87 8.35
N THR A 45 -13.73 6.71 7.81
CA THR A 45 -13.42 7.09 6.43
C THR A 45 -14.30 6.33 5.44
N VAL A 46 -14.40 5.00 5.58
CA VAL A 46 -15.23 4.16 4.70
C VAL A 46 -16.71 4.54 4.77
N LEU A 47 -17.23 4.80 5.98
CA LEU A 47 -18.66 5.09 6.16
C LEU A 47 -19.05 6.55 5.87
N ALA A 48 -18.10 7.50 5.90
CA ALA A 48 -18.34 8.90 5.62
C ALA A 48 -18.47 9.19 4.12
N GLU A 49 -17.58 8.61 3.33
CA GLU A 49 -17.44 8.92 1.91
C GLU A 49 -18.24 7.94 1.02
N ASN A 50 -18.77 6.85 1.59
CA ASN A 50 -19.39 5.73 0.86
C ASN A 50 -18.50 5.22 -0.30
N CYS A 51 -17.18 5.32 -0.13
CA CYS A 51 -16.20 5.25 -1.18
C CYS A 51 -15.45 3.92 -1.14
N PHE A 52 -15.72 3.05 -2.11
CA PHE A 52 -15.00 1.78 -2.27
C PHE A 52 -13.50 1.96 -2.55
N SER A 53 -13.07 3.09 -3.12
CA SER A 53 -11.65 3.38 -3.33
C SER A 53 -10.86 3.43 -2.02
N ARG A 54 -11.47 3.96 -0.94
CA ARG A 54 -10.84 3.94 0.39
C ARG A 54 -10.73 2.54 1.00
N MET A 55 -11.62 1.63 0.62
CA MET A 55 -11.49 0.22 1.02
C MET A 55 -10.29 -0.45 0.35
N GLN A 56 -9.99 -0.08 -0.88
CA GLN A 56 -8.80 -0.57 -1.58
C GLN A 56 -7.51 -0.13 -0.86
N ASP A 57 -7.40 1.14 -0.47
CA ASP A 57 -6.23 1.64 0.29
C ASP A 57 -6.06 0.87 1.61
N ILE A 58 -7.15 0.61 2.31
CA ILE A 58 -7.13 -0.18 3.56
C ILE A 58 -6.72 -1.62 3.29
N TYR A 59 -7.24 -2.23 2.23
CA TYR A 59 -6.87 -3.59 1.82
C TYR A 59 -5.36 -3.70 1.54
N GLU A 60 -4.79 -2.77 0.76
CA GLU A 60 -3.36 -2.76 0.45
C GLU A 60 -2.50 -2.57 1.71
N LYS A 61 -2.93 -1.68 2.61
CA LYS A 61 -2.27 -1.51 3.90
C LYS A 61 -2.30 -2.80 4.74
N LYS A 62 -3.45 -3.48 4.78
CA LYS A 62 -3.58 -4.78 5.49
C LYS A 62 -2.75 -5.87 4.84
N ALA A 63 -2.60 -5.88 3.52
CA ALA A 63 -1.72 -6.80 2.83
C ALA A 63 -0.25 -6.59 3.20
N LEU A 64 0.21 -5.33 3.34
CA LEU A 64 1.55 -5.03 3.85
C LEU A 64 1.74 -5.47 5.31
N GLU A 65 0.77 -5.21 6.19
CA GLU A 65 0.81 -5.66 7.60
C GLU A 65 0.91 -7.19 7.68
N LEU A 66 0.19 -7.91 6.82
CA LEU A 66 0.24 -9.37 6.75
C LEU A 66 1.62 -9.87 6.29
N ALA A 67 2.17 -9.28 5.23
CA ALA A 67 3.50 -9.63 4.72
C ALA A 67 4.60 -9.39 5.77
N GLU A 68 4.50 -8.29 6.52
CA GLU A 68 5.38 -7.99 7.65
C GLU A 68 5.27 -9.06 8.74
N MET A 69 4.05 -9.46 9.11
CA MET A 69 3.81 -10.48 10.12
C MET A 69 4.38 -11.84 9.71
N GLN A 70 4.21 -12.21 8.43
CA GLN A 70 4.80 -13.44 7.87
C GLN A 70 6.33 -13.40 7.94
N THR A 71 6.95 -12.28 7.61
CA THR A 71 8.40 -12.10 7.72
C THR A 71 8.87 -12.24 9.18
N LYS A 72 8.19 -11.60 10.12
CA LYS A 72 8.48 -11.73 11.56
C LYS A 72 8.34 -13.17 12.05
N GLN A 73 7.35 -13.91 11.55
CA GLN A 73 7.18 -15.32 11.87
C GLN A 73 8.37 -16.16 11.35
N GLN A 74 8.85 -15.88 10.14
CA GLN A 74 10.04 -16.55 9.59
C GLN A 74 11.30 -16.24 10.40
N LEU A 75 11.48 -14.98 10.82
CA LEU A 75 12.59 -14.59 11.69
C LEU A 75 12.54 -15.27 13.05
N LEU A 76 11.33 -15.42 13.62
CA LEU A 76 11.16 -16.17 14.88
C LEU A 76 11.56 -17.64 14.73
N ARG A 77 11.18 -18.28 13.61
CA ARG A 77 11.63 -19.64 13.30
C ARG A 77 13.16 -19.71 13.20
N LYS A 78 13.76 -18.76 12.49
CA LYS A 78 15.21 -18.69 12.33
C LYS A 78 15.93 -18.50 13.66
N LEU A 79 15.38 -17.66 14.55
CA LEU A 79 15.90 -17.49 15.90
C LEU A 79 15.89 -18.80 16.71
N MET A 80 14.81 -19.59 16.62
CA MET A 80 14.70 -20.90 17.29
C MET A 80 15.76 -21.89 16.78
N GLU A 81 16.10 -21.84 15.49
CA GLU A 81 17.08 -22.72 14.85
C GLU A 81 18.53 -22.33 15.17
N THR A 82 18.82 -21.03 15.12
CA THR A 82 20.20 -20.52 15.13
C THR A 82 20.63 -19.87 16.44
N GLN A 83 19.67 -19.37 17.24
CA GLN A 83 19.89 -18.56 18.44
C GLN A 83 20.78 -17.31 18.19
N ASP A 84 20.85 -16.85 16.93
CA ASP A 84 21.62 -15.67 16.51
C ASP A 84 20.81 -14.40 16.68
N TRP A 85 20.88 -13.81 17.87
CA TRP A 85 20.19 -12.57 18.22
C TRP A 85 20.70 -11.36 17.44
N ALA A 86 21.99 -11.35 17.05
CA ALA A 86 22.57 -10.23 16.32
C ALA A 86 22.00 -10.18 14.89
N TYR A 87 21.98 -11.31 14.21
CA TYR A 87 21.33 -11.46 12.90
C TYR A 87 19.85 -11.05 12.93
N ILE A 88 19.09 -11.54 13.90
CA ILE A 88 17.66 -11.22 14.00
C ILE A 88 17.43 -9.72 14.23
N ARG A 89 18.25 -9.06 15.06
CA ARG A 89 18.15 -7.63 15.29
C ARG A 89 18.37 -6.85 14.00
N GLU A 90 19.40 -7.22 13.23
CA GLU A 90 19.68 -6.60 11.94
C GLU A 90 18.50 -6.75 10.97
N GLN A 91 17.96 -7.96 10.82
CA GLN A 91 16.81 -8.23 9.94
C GLN A 91 15.55 -7.46 10.37
N LEU A 92 15.28 -7.33 11.65
CA LEU A 92 14.17 -6.52 12.16
C LEU A 92 14.35 -5.05 11.84
N THR A 93 15.58 -4.50 11.99
CA THR A 93 15.86 -3.10 11.64
C THR A 93 15.65 -2.84 10.13
N GLN A 94 16.07 -3.78 9.28
CA GLN A 94 15.84 -3.68 7.83
C GLN A 94 14.34 -3.72 7.51
N LEU A 95 13.60 -4.64 8.12
CA LEU A 95 12.15 -4.75 7.95
C LEU A 95 11.43 -3.47 8.36
N GLU A 96 11.77 -2.87 9.49
CA GLU A 96 11.21 -1.61 9.96
C GLU A 96 11.46 -0.46 8.97
N ARG A 97 12.69 -0.33 8.45
CA ARG A 97 13.04 0.67 7.44
C ARG A 97 12.25 0.51 6.14
N LYS A 98 12.17 -0.73 5.65
CA LYS A 98 11.37 -1.07 4.47
C LYS A 98 9.91 -0.69 4.67
N GLN A 99 9.30 -1.11 5.78
CA GLN A 99 7.90 -0.83 6.07
C GLN A 99 7.63 0.67 6.19
N LEU A 100 8.55 1.43 6.77
CA LEU A 100 8.42 2.88 6.86
C LEU A 100 8.31 3.52 5.48
N ILE A 101 9.16 3.16 4.52
CA ILE A 101 9.10 3.68 3.15
C ILE A 101 7.81 3.22 2.45
N LEU A 102 7.47 1.93 2.50
CA LEU A 102 6.27 1.41 1.83
C LEU A 102 4.99 2.04 2.36
N THR A 103 4.89 2.24 3.68
CA THR A 103 3.75 2.94 4.29
C THR A 103 3.66 4.38 3.80
N ARG A 104 4.78 5.12 3.77
CA ARG A 104 4.82 6.48 3.24
C ARG A 104 4.44 6.55 1.76
N LEU A 105 4.89 5.60 0.97
CA LEU A 105 4.50 5.50 -0.45
C LEU A 105 2.98 5.33 -0.60
N LEU A 106 2.36 4.42 0.14
CA LEU A 106 0.90 4.23 0.10
C LEU A 106 0.12 5.44 0.60
N GLU A 107 0.63 6.15 1.62
CA GLU A 107 0.01 7.38 2.12
C GLU A 107 0.06 8.52 1.11
N ARG A 108 1.11 8.61 0.30
CA ARG A 108 1.33 9.69 -0.67
C ARG A 108 0.78 9.39 -2.06
N PHE A 109 0.72 8.13 -2.41
CA PHE A 109 0.20 7.64 -3.69
C PHE A 109 -0.98 6.71 -3.42
N PRO A 110 -2.21 7.23 -3.30
CA PRO A 110 -3.38 6.43 -2.97
C PRO A 110 -3.75 5.45 -4.08
N GLY A 111 -4.43 4.39 -3.68
CA GLY A 111 -4.97 3.40 -4.58
C GLY A 111 -3.90 2.54 -5.24
N TYR A 112 -4.19 2.16 -6.45
CA TYR A 112 -3.37 1.23 -7.21
C TYR A 112 -1.99 1.76 -7.59
N TYR A 113 -1.87 3.06 -7.87
CA TYR A 113 -0.57 3.65 -8.21
C TYR A 113 0.42 3.52 -7.05
N GLY A 114 -0.06 3.71 -5.82
CA GLY A 114 0.73 3.44 -4.61
C GLY A 114 1.17 1.99 -4.51
N LYS A 115 0.27 1.04 -4.79
CA LYS A 115 0.60 -0.39 -4.83
C LYS A 115 1.67 -0.70 -5.88
N PHE A 116 1.51 -0.19 -7.10
CA PHE A 116 2.48 -0.36 -8.18
C PHE A 116 3.87 0.15 -7.77
N ILE A 117 3.94 1.37 -7.23
CA ILE A 117 5.19 1.97 -6.76
C ILE A 117 5.79 1.14 -5.61
N CYS A 118 4.98 0.70 -4.64
CA CYS A 118 5.45 -0.14 -3.54
C CYS A 118 6.07 -1.44 -4.06
N LEU A 119 5.42 -2.14 -4.98
CA LEU A 119 5.93 -3.38 -5.55
C LEU A 119 7.21 -3.14 -6.37
N HIS A 120 7.29 -2.02 -7.09
CA HIS A 120 8.47 -1.65 -7.85
C HIS A 120 9.68 -1.36 -6.96
N PHE A 121 9.49 -0.65 -5.85
CA PHE A 121 10.57 -0.28 -4.94
C PHE A 121 10.90 -1.33 -3.88
N ALA A 122 9.96 -2.21 -3.54
CA ALA A 122 10.14 -3.21 -2.47
C ALA A 122 11.41 -4.07 -2.60
N PRO A 123 11.84 -4.54 -3.79
CA PRO A 123 13.07 -5.31 -3.93
C PRO A 123 14.33 -4.54 -3.50
N TYR A 124 14.38 -3.24 -3.83
CA TYR A 124 15.54 -2.39 -3.50
C TYR A 124 15.63 -2.01 -2.02
N LEU A 125 14.52 -2.16 -1.28
CA LEU A 125 14.48 -1.90 0.16
C LEU A 125 14.87 -3.10 1.02
N ASN A 126 15.23 -4.22 0.40
CA ASN A 126 15.66 -5.44 1.11
C ASN A 126 17.15 -5.42 1.50
N GLU A 127 17.94 -4.51 0.92
CA GLU A 127 19.37 -4.42 1.22
C GLU A 127 19.62 -3.65 2.51
N PRO A 128 20.61 -4.08 3.32
CA PRO A 128 20.97 -3.37 4.55
C PRO A 128 21.60 -2.02 4.22
N ILE A 129 21.27 -1.01 5.02
CA ILE A 129 21.98 0.27 4.99
C ILE A 129 23.30 0.11 5.75
N THR A 130 24.41 0.06 5.02
CA THR A 130 25.75 -0.18 5.56
C THR A 130 26.69 0.99 5.40
N THR A 131 26.36 1.96 4.54
CA THR A 131 27.17 3.15 4.27
C THR A 131 26.44 4.42 4.64
N GLN A 132 27.20 5.50 4.87
CA GLN A 132 26.62 6.82 5.13
C GLN A 132 25.83 7.33 3.92
N GLU A 133 26.30 7.07 2.72
CA GLU A 133 25.60 7.44 1.48
C GLU A 133 24.22 6.80 1.36
N GLN A 134 24.10 5.52 1.71
CA GLN A 134 22.81 4.82 1.76
C GLN A 134 21.89 5.40 2.85
N GLN A 135 22.44 5.78 4.00
CA GLN A 135 21.68 6.42 5.07
C GLN A 135 21.15 7.80 4.62
N ASP A 136 22.00 8.61 3.99
CA ASP A 136 21.63 9.93 3.47
C ASP A 136 20.55 9.82 2.37
N ALA A 137 20.66 8.81 1.51
CA ALA A 137 19.65 8.51 0.48
C ALA A 137 18.32 8.12 1.10
N PHE A 138 18.33 7.26 2.12
CA PHE A 138 17.14 6.85 2.86
C PHE A 138 16.43 8.05 3.50
N GLU A 139 17.16 8.92 4.19
CA GLU A 139 16.62 10.14 4.81
C GLU A 139 16.08 11.12 3.75
N THR A 140 16.75 11.22 2.60
CA THR A 140 16.31 12.05 1.47
C THR A 140 14.97 11.54 0.91
N ILE A 141 14.81 10.22 0.74
CA ILE A 141 13.55 9.61 0.30
C ILE A 141 12.44 9.90 1.29
N LEU A 142 12.67 9.70 2.58
CA LEU A 142 11.66 10.00 3.61
C LEU A 142 11.27 11.49 3.60
N ALA A 143 12.24 12.39 3.57
CA ALA A 143 12.00 13.83 3.52
C ALA A 143 11.26 14.27 2.25
N PHE A 144 11.48 13.61 1.12
CA PHE A 144 10.70 13.80 -0.10
C PHE A 144 9.25 13.33 0.08
N LEU A 145 9.05 12.10 0.55
CA LEU A 145 7.73 11.51 0.76
C LEU A 145 6.90 12.29 1.78
N ASP A 146 7.53 12.88 2.80
CA ASP A 146 6.83 13.71 3.78
C ASP A 146 6.32 15.04 3.20
N ARG A 147 6.95 15.55 2.15
CA ARG A 147 6.63 16.85 1.52
C ARG A 147 5.81 16.74 0.25
N VAL A 148 5.95 15.62 -0.48
CA VAL A 148 5.26 15.47 -1.76
C VAL A 148 3.75 15.40 -1.55
N ASN A 149 3.03 16.22 -2.30
CA ASN A 149 1.57 16.17 -2.41
C ASN A 149 1.22 16.08 -3.89
N ILE A 150 0.84 14.91 -4.34
CA ILE A 150 0.47 14.65 -5.73
C ILE A 150 -1.05 14.57 -5.78
N ALA A 151 -1.67 15.61 -6.36
CA ALA A 151 -3.06 15.54 -6.75
C ALA A 151 -3.14 14.83 -8.11
N ILE A 152 -3.63 13.60 -8.11
CA ILE A 152 -3.91 12.86 -9.35
C ILE A 152 -5.28 13.34 -9.83
N PRO A 153 -5.43 13.81 -11.10
CA PRO A 153 -6.72 14.18 -11.67
C PRO A 153 -7.75 13.05 -11.59
N GLU A 154 -9.02 13.37 -11.34
CA GLU A 154 -10.08 12.37 -11.13
C GLU A 154 -10.21 11.38 -12.30
N ASP A 155 -10.16 11.89 -13.54
CA ASP A 155 -10.19 11.10 -14.77
C ASP A 155 -9.03 10.10 -14.86
N LEU A 156 -7.86 10.47 -14.37
CA LEU A 156 -6.70 9.58 -14.30
C LEU A 156 -6.84 8.58 -13.14
N GLN A 157 -7.45 8.98 -12.02
CA GLN A 157 -7.74 8.05 -10.92
C GLN A 157 -8.70 6.96 -11.39
N ASP A 158 -9.81 7.32 -12.04
CA ASP A 158 -10.81 6.39 -12.56
C ASP A 158 -10.18 5.43 -13.57
N TYR A 159 -9.37 5.93 -14.50
CA TYR A 159 -8.64 5.11 -15.46
C TYR A 159 -7.65 4.14 -14.79
N LEU A 160 -6.88 4.62 -13.83
CA LEU A 160 -5.95 3.79 -13.07
C LEU A 160 -6.71 2.73 -12.26
N GLU A 161 -7.82 3.06 -11.63
CA GLU A 161 -8.65 2.12 -10.88
C GLU A 161 -9.23 1.03 -11.78
N GLU A 162 -9.75 1.38 -12.94
CA GLU A 162 -10.29 0.42 -13.92
C GLU A 162 -9.19 -0.48 -14.51
N ALA A 163 -8.08 0.12 -14.97
CA ALA A 163 -6.97 -0.60 -15.56
C ALA A 163 -6.34 -1.61 -14.58
N THR A 164 -6.51 -1.39 -13.31
CA THR A 164 -5.75 -2.05 -12.24
C THR A 164 -6.58 -2.98 -11.38
N ASN A 165 -7.88 -2.84 -11.37
CA ASN A 165 -8.79 -3.86 -10.85
C ASN A 165 -8.62 -5.21 -11.57
N ALA A 166 -8.08 -5.19 -12.79
CA ALA A 166 -7.77 -6.38 -13.59
C ALA A 166 -6.38 -6.99 -13.29
N MET A 167 -5.52 -6.31 -12.54
CA MET A 167 -4.15 -6.76 -12.26
C MET A 167 -4.06 -7.43 -10.88
N ASP A 168 -3.72 -8.69 -10.85
CA ASP A 168 -3.42 -9.40 -9.61
C ASP A 168 -1.93 -9.23 -9.20
N THR A 169 -1.61 -9.65 -7.98
CA THR A 169 -0.25 -9.58 -7.43
C THR A 169 0.77 -10.32 -8.29
N ALA A 170 0.39 -11.46 -8.89
CA ALA A 170 1.28 -12.26 -9.73
C ALA A 170 1.64 -11.53 -11.04
N MET A 171 0.70 -10.82 -11.63
CA MET A 171 0.95 -9.98 -12.80
C MET A 171 1.89 -8.83 -12.49
N MET A 172 1.76 -8.23 -11.31
CA MET A 172 2.65 -7.16 -10.85
C MET A 172 4.07 -7.65 -10.58
N GLU A 173 4.22 -8.81 -9.96
CA GLU A 173 5.53 -9.45 -9.77
C GLU A 173 6.20 -9.72 -11.13
N LYS A 174 5.45 -10.23 -12.08
CA LYS A 174 5.96 -10.46 -13.44
C LYS A 174 6.39 -9.17 -14.16
N ILE A 175 5.65 -8.07 -13.98
CA ILE A 175 6.04 -6.75 -14.52
C ILE A 175 7.36 -6.31 -13.89
N ASN A 176 7.49 -6.45 -12.57
CA ASN A 176 8.70 -6.07 -11.85
C ASN A 176 9.90 -6.94 -12.23
N ASP A 177 9.72 -8.24 -12.40
CA ASP A 177 10.76 -9.17 -12.89
C ASP A 177 11.22 -8.81 -14.29
N ASN A 178 10.29 -8.49 -15.19
CA ASN A 178 10.61 -8.03 -16.54
C ASN A 178 11.40 -6.70 -16.53
N MET A 179 11.02 -5.74 -15.69
CA MET A 179 11.75 -4.49 -15.56
C MET A 179 13.16 -4.72 -14.99
N THR A 180 13.29 -5.61 -14.01
CA THR A 180 14.59 -5.97 -13.42
C THR A 180 15.48 -6.65 -14.48
N ALA A 181 14.94 -7.57 -15.26
CA ALA A 181 15.65 -8.23 -16.36
C ALA A 181 16.09 -7.22 -17.43
N ALA A 182 15.21 -6.25 -17.76
CA ALA A 182 15.55 -5.17 -18.70
C ALA A 182 16.73 -4.31 -18.21
N LEU A 183 16.79 -4.01 -16.92
CA LEU A 183 17.89 -3.25 -16.32
C LEU A 183 19.18 -4.06 -16.24
N GLN A 184 19.10 -5.36 -15.99
CA GLN A 184 20.28 -6.24 -15.93
C GLN A 184 20.91 -6.52 -17.27
N ASN A 185 20.10 -6.64 -18.33
CA ASN A 185 20.60 -6.88 -19.70
C ASN A 185 19.80 -6.06 -20.73
N PRO A 186 20.03 -4.72 -20.80
CA PRO A 186 19.25 -3.83 -21.67
C PRO A 186 19.34 -4.18 -23.14
N ALA A 187 20.49 -4.65 -23.63
CA ALA A 187 20.68 -4.96 -25.04
C ALA A 187 19.82 -6.16 -25.48
N GLN A 188 19.79 -7.21 -24.67
CA GLN A 188 18.97 -8.39 -24.93
C GLN A 188 17.47 -8.04 -24.85
N TYR A 189 17.07 -7.27 -23.83
CA TYR A 189 15.69 -6.85 -23.65
C TYR A 189 15.18 -6.04 -24.84
N LEU A 190 15.98 -5.10 -25.35
CA LEU A 190 15.64 -4.28 -26.52
C LEU A 190 15.47 -5.12 -27.79
N GLU A 191 16.28 -6.13 -27.99
CA GLU A 191 16.17 -7.02 -29.15
C GLU A 191 14.93 -7.93 -29.07
N GLU A 192 14.67 -8.52 -27.90
CA GLU A 192 13.51 -9.38 -27.67
C GLU A 192 12.16 -8.64 -27.75
N HIS A 193 12.14 -7.33 -27.42
CA HIS A 193 10.91 -6.52 -27.37
C HIS A 193 10.86 -5.45 -28.46
N LYS A 194 11.69 -5.54 -29.48
CA LYS A 194 11.84 -4.54 -30.54
C LYS A 194 10.54 -4.16 -31.23
N ASP A 195 9.72 -5.15 -31.59
CA ASP A 195 8.45 -4.92 -32.28
C ASP A 195 7.44 -4.20 -31.39
N MET A 196 7.37 -4.57 -30.12
CA MET A 196 6.52 -3.92 -29.12
C MET A 196 6.92 -2.47 -28.89
N LEU A 197 8.22 -2.21 -28.77
CA LEU A 197 8.76 -0.87 -28.57
C LEU A 197 8.51 0.03 -29.79
N GLN A 198 8.64 -0.50 -30.99
CA GLN A 198 8.32 0.21 -32.23
C GLN A 198 6.83 0.57 -32.34
N GLN A 199 5.93 -0.34 -31.93
CA GLN A 199 4.50 -0.06 -31.87
C GLN A 199 4.19 1.03 -30.83
N TYR A 200 4.82 0.98 -29.66
CA TYR A 200 4.67 2.01 -28.63
C TYR A 200 5.12 3.40 -29.12
N GLU A 201 6.27 3.47 -29.79
CA GLU A 201 6.78 4.70 -30.39
C GLU A 201 5.83 5.25 -31.48
N ALA A 202 5.27 4.38 -32.31
CA ALA A 202 4.31 4.77 -33.31
C ALA A 202 3.00 5.33 -32.73
N VAL A 203 2.48 4.70 -31.65
CA VAL A 203 1.30 5.19 -30.92
C VAL A 203 1.58 6.55 -30.27
N LYS A 204 2.73 6.70 -29.62
CA LYS A 204 3.16 7.95 -29.00
C LYS A 204 3.29 9.09 -30.02
N ALA A 205 3.85 8.81 -31.17
CA ALA A 205 3.99 9.79 -32.26
C ALA A 205 2.64 10.19 -32.90
N SER A 206 1.62 9.31 -32.83
CA SER A 206 0.26 9.61 -33.35
C SER A 206 -0.61 10.39 -32.34
N ALA A 207 -0.26 10.41 -31.06
CA ALA A 207 -0.99 11.09 -30.01
C ALA A 207 -0.42 12.53 -29.68
N ALA A 208 0.68 12.91 -30.32
CA ALA A 208 1.32 14.23 -30.19
C ALA A 208 0.97 15.12 -31.37
#